data_d3fe7e537a44e7d8a8e445a1771c53ab
#
_entry.id   d3fe7e537a44e7d8a8e445a1771c53ab
#
_cell.length_a   1.000
_cell.length_b   1.000
_cell.length_c   1.000
_cell.angle_alpha   90.00
_cell.angle_beta   90.00
_cell.angle_gamma   90.00
#
_symmetry.space_group_name_H-M   'P 1'
#
loop_
_entity.id
_entity.type
_entity.pdbx_description
1 polymer ?
#
loop_
_entity_poly.entity_id
_entity_poly.type
_entity_poly.pdbx_seq_one_letter_code
_entity_poly.pdbx_strand_id
1 'polypeptide(L)'
;MPEETTHKRRVRYKGTHPRTFEEKYKEHDPEKYADTVAKVIEKGSTPAGMHIPIMVKEILDFLQIRPGQKGLDATLGYGGHTRKMLEKLTEVSGTSELTGEVHIKDDVQTKGDSWKNPEENSEDNSRDNPADNPEDNPRDNPEDNSRNNPKENSEDNSKDNLADNSENNSEEVFREKAPEGHLYALDVDPIEIVKTGERLQKAGYGEEILTILQQNFANLEAVAKEYGPFDFMLADLGVSSMQIDDPKRGFSYKADGPLDLRLDPQHGIPASQRLRELNREELIGMLVENSDEPYAEQIASQICKTFKKGGSMDTTTALREAIERALCFLPENKEKKDILKKTCQRVFQALRIDVNSEFEVLEAFLNALPEALADGGRVAILTFHSGEDRLVKKAFQQYYREGIFEEIATDVIRPTAEECRQNGRARSTKMRWAIRARR
;
A
#
# COMPACT_ATOMS: atom_id res chain seq x y z
N MET A 1 -30.75 15.95 -60.97
CA MET A 1 -31.13 16.05 -59.53
C MET A 1 -30.27 15.05 -58.79
N PRO A 2 -29.26 15.45 -57.96
CA PRO A 2 -28.52 14.48 -57.15
C PRO A 2 -29.32 14.18 -55.88
N GLU A 3 -29.41 12.89 -55.55
CA GLU A 3 -30.07 12.38 -54.37
C GLU A 3 -29.35 12.86 -53.11
N GLU A 4 -30.06 13.50 -52.20
CA GLU A 4 -29.60 13.83 -50.86
C GLU A 4 -29.38 12.54 -50.03
N THR A 5 -28.14 12.15 -49.82
CA THR A 5 -27.77 11.11 -48.86
C THR A 5 -27.95 11.65 -47.45
N THR A 6 -29.09 11.34 -46.84
CA THR A 6 -29.33 11.59 -45.40
C THR A 6 -28.30 10.81 -44.57
N HIS A 7 -27.39 11.54 -43.92
CA HIS A 7 -26.44 11.01 -42.94
C HIS A 7 -27.21 10.33 -41.81
N LYS A 8 -27.28 8.99 -41.79
CA LYS A 8 -27.75 8.21 -40.63
C LYS A 8 -26.81 8.46 -39.45
N ARG A 9 -27.30 9.12 -38.40
CA ARG A 9 -26.58 9.23 -37.11
C ARG A 9 -26.15 7.82 -36.69
N ARG A 10 -24.83 7.63 -36.43
CA ARG A 10 -24.30 6.40 -35.85
C ARG A 10 -25.10 6.12 -34.54
N VAL A 11 -25.60 4.91 -34.42
CA VAL A 11 -26.24 4.40 -33.21
C VAL A 11 -25.30 4.67 -32.06
N ARG A 12 -25.75 5.44 -31.06
CA ARG A 12 -24.96 5.68 -29.85
C ARG A 12 -24.59 4.33 -29.25
N TYR A 13 -23.30 4.08 -29.15
CA TYR A 13 -22.73 2.90 -28.50
C TYR A 13 -23.38 2.76 -27.13
N LYS A 14 -24.18 1.71 -26.91
CA LYS A 14 -24.67 1.33 -25.60
C LYS A 14 -23.48 0.67 -24.87
N GLY A 15 -22.62 1.52 -24.33
CA GLY A 15 -21.38 1.08 -23.70
C GLY A 15 -21.64 0.15 -22.52
N THR A 16 -20.85 -0.89 -22.47
CA THR A 16 -20.76 -1.85 -21.35
C THR A 16 -20.01 -1.28 -20.14
N HIS A 17 -19.65 0.02 -20.18
CA HIS A 17 -18.96 0.67 -19.07
C HIS A 17 -19.92 0.98 -17.93
N PRO A 18 -19.57 0.63 -16.68
CA PRO A 18 -20.36 0.93 -15.50
C PRO A 18 -20.55 2.45 -15.37
N ARG A 19 -21.76 2.88 -14.99
CA ARG A 19 -22.13 4.29 -14.85
C ARG A 19 -22.14 4.76 -13.40
N THR A 20 -22.26 3.82 -12.48
CA THR A 20 -22.27 4.07 -11.04
C THR A 20 -21.11 3.34 -10.36
N PHE A 21 -20.81 3.74 -9.12
CA PHE A 21 -19.84 3.06 -8.28
C PHE A 21 -20.21 1.59 -8.06
N GLU A 22 -21.47 1.30 -7.75
CA GLU A 22 -22.00 -0.04 -7.53
C GLU A 22 -21.93 -0.91 -8.79
N GLU A 23 -22.19 -0.35 -9.97
CA GLU A 23 -22.03 -1.07 -11.25
C GLU A 23 -20.56 -1.36 -11.59
N LYS A 24 -19.62 -0.58 -11.06
CA LYS A 24 -18.19 -0.76 -11.29
C LYS A 24 -17.62 -1.84 -10.38
N TYR A 25 -18.10 -1.91 -9.13
CA TYR A 25 -17.62 -2.84 -8.11
C TYR A 25 -18.67 -3.95 -7.87
N LYS A 26 -18.86 -4.77 -8.92
CA LYS A 26 -19.85 -5.85 -8.95
C LYS A 26 -19.62 -6.95 -7.92
N GLU A 27 -18.39 -7.06 -7.41
CA GLU A 27 -18.03 -7.99 -6.33
C GLU A 27 -18.72 -7.69 -4.99
N HIS A 28 -19.24 -6.49 -4.82
CA HIS A 28 -20.05 -6.15 -3.64
C HIS A 28 -21.46 -6.76 -3.68
N ASP A 29 -21.90 -7.26 -4.85
CA ASP A 29 -23.16 -7.94 -5.02
C ASP A 29 -22.95 -9.22 -5.87
N PRO A 30 -22.28 -10.23 -5.29
CA PRO A 30 -21.91 -11.44 -6.00
C PRO A 30 -23.12 -12.26 -6.47
N GLU A 31 -24.25 -12.18 -5.78
CA GLU A 31 -25.47 -12.89 -6.19
C GLU A 31 -26.04 -12.32 -7.49
N LYS A 32 -26.06 -10.99 -7.63
CA LYS A 32 -26.60 -10.30 -8.80
C LYS A 32 -25.71 -10.41 -10.04
N TYR A 33 -24.39 -10.49 -9.86
CA TYR A 33 -23.43 -10.40 -10.95
C TYR A 33 -22.54 -11.64 -11.16
N ALA A 34 -22.81 -12.76 -10.45
CA ALA A 34 -22.01 -13.97 -10.47
C ALA A 34 -21.70 -14.48 -11.89
N ASP A 35 -22.70 -14.58 -12.75
CA ASP A 35 -22.54 -15.03 -14.15
C ASP A 35 -21.70 -14.08 -15.00
N THR A 36 -21.76 -12.78 -14.71
CA THR A 36 -21.01 -11.78 -15.45
C THR A 36 -19.54 -11.81 -15.05
N VAL A 37 -19.28 -11.96 -13.75
CA VAL A 37 -17.95 -12.11 -13.18
C VAL A 37 -17.28 -13.37 -13.69
N ALA A 38 -17.97 -14.51 -13.64
CA ALA A 38 -17.47 -15.80 -14.13
C ALA A 38 -17.08 -15.75 -15.62
N LYS A 39 -17.92 -15.18 -16.48
CA LYS A 39 -17.63 -15.04 -17.93
C LYS A 39 -16.47 -14.11 -18.26
N VAL A 40 -16.19 -13.13 -17.42
CA VAL A 40 -15.06 -12.20 -17.62
C VAL A 40 -13.77 -12.88 -17.18
N ILE A 41 -13.79 -13.64 -16.08
CA ILE A 41 -12.67 -14.45 -15.62
C ILE A 41 -12.30 -15.53 -16.62
N GLU A 42 -13.31 -16.25 -17.15
CA GLU A 42 -13.13 -17.29 -18.19
C GLU A 42 -12.44 -16.74 -19.47
N LYS A 43 -12.65 -15.47 -19.79
CA LYS A 43 -11.98 -14.79 -20.91
C LYS A 43 -10.58 -14.25 -20.59
N GLY A 44 -10.03 -14.56 -19.42
CA GLY A 44 -8.73 -14.08 -18.98
C GLY A 44 -8.68 -12.56 -18.73
N SER A 45 -9.84 -11.93 -18.55
CA SER A 45 -9.96 -10.50 -18.28
C SER A 45 -10.41 -10.28 -16.84
N THR A 46 -9.90 -9.20 -16.22
CA THR A 46 -10.36 -8.79 -14.90
C THR A 46 -11.72 -8.11 -15.01
N PRO A 47 -12.76 -8.54 -14.30
CA PRO A 47 -14.02 -7.83 -14.23
C PRO A 47 -13.80 -6.37 -13.81
N ALA A 48 -14.50 -5.44 -14.45
CA ALA A 48 -14.46 -4.04 -14.04
C ALA A 48 -14.97 -3.95 -12.59
N GLY A 49 -14.08 -3.60 -11.67
CA GLY A 49 -14.38 -3.52 -10.26
C GLY A 49 -13.79 -4.63 -9.38
N MET A 50 -13.17 -5.66 -9.94
CA MET A 50 -12.36 -6.56 -9.11
C MET A 50 -11.07 -5.85 -8.69
N HIS A 51 -10.83 -5.81 -7.40
CA HIS A 51 -9.56 -5.36 -6.84
C HIS A 51 -8.56 -6.51 -6.92
N ILE A 52 -7.65 -6.43 -7.92
CA ILE A 52 -6.52 -7.35 -7.98
C ILE A 52 -5.37 -6.68 -7.22
N PRO A 53 -4.86 -7.31 -6.16
CA PRO A 53 -3.70 -6.80 -5.46
C PRO A 53 -2.48 -6.79 -6.40
N ILE A 54 -1.66 -5.75 -6.29
CA ILE A 54 -0.53 -5.50 -7.19
C ILE A 54 0.69 -6.29 -6.73
N MET A 55 1.46 -6.88 -7.67
CA MET A 55 2.76 -7.54 -7.40
C MET A 55 2.69 -8.68 -6.38
N VAL A 56 1.57 -9.41 -6.34
CA VAL A 56 1.37 -10.51 -5.39
C VAL A 56 2.48 -11.55 -5.46
N LYS A 57 2.88 -11.93 -6.68
CA LYS A 57 3.92 -12.93 -6.88
C LYS A 57 5.24 -12.46 -6.31
N GLU A 58 5.68 -11.26 -6.66
CA GLU A 58 6.96 -10.68 -6.21
C GLU A 58 7.01 -10.52 -4.69
N ILE A 59 5.88 -10.11 -4.09
CA ILE A 59 5.74 -9.98 -2.63
C ILE A 59 5.88 -11.34 -1.95
N LEU A 60 5.12 -12.35 -2.38
CA LEU A 60 5.13 -13.67 -1.75
C LEU A 60 6.46 -14.40 -1.97
N ASP A 61 7.04 -14.30 -3.18
CA ASP A 61 8.35 -14.84 -3.49
C ASP A 61 9.45 -14.26 -2.59
N PHE A 62 9.36 -12.95 -2.26
CA PHE A 62 10.30 -12.31 -1.37
C PHE A 62 10.02 -12.61 0.10
N LEU A 63 8.78 -12.50 0.58
CA LEU A 63 8.45 -12.70 1.99
C LEU A 63 8.68 -14.13 2.46
N GLN A 64 8.58 -15.13 1.56
CA GLN A 64 8.84 -16.57 1.87
C GLN A 64 8.05 -17.06 3.09
N ILE A 65 6.79 -16.71 3.14
CA ILE A 65 5.89 -17.01 4.26
C ILE A 65 5.76 -18.51 4.46
N ARG A 66 5.84 -18.95 5.72
CA ARG A 66 5.75 -20.34 6.14
C ARG A 66 4.73 -20.49 7.26
N PRO A 67 4.09 -21.68 7.37
CA PRO A 67 3.25 -22.00 8.52
C PRO A 67 3.99 -21.78 9.85
N GLY A 68 3.27 -21.32 10.86
CA GLY A 68 3.83 -21.05 12.18
C GLY A 68 4.49 -19.69 12.34
N GLN A 69 4.63 -18.88 11.27
CA GLN A 69 5.19 -17.54 11.35
C GLN A 69 4.17 -16.51 11.80
N LYS A 70 4.67 -15.40 12.32
CA LYS A 70 3.90 -14.23 12.69
C LYS A 70 4.14 -13.09 11.68
N GLY A 71 3.08 -12.59 11.09
CA GLY A 71 3.15 -11.55 10.06
C GLY A 71 2.37 -10.29 10.38
N LEU A 72 2.70 -9.20 9.66
CA LEU A 72 1.97 -7.93 9.72
C LEU A 72 1.67 -7.43 8.30
N ASP A 73 0.39 -7.14 8.03
CA ASP A 73 -0.06 -6.30 6.93
C ASP A 73 -0.34 -4.89 7.48
N ALA A 74 0.53 -3.93 7.20
CA ALA A 74 0.39 -2.57 7.71
C ALA A 74 -0.72 -1.77 7.01
N THR A 75 -1.33 -2.33 5.94
CA THR A 75 -2.24 -1.63 5.03
C THR A 75 -3.32 -2.58 4.52
N LEU A 76 -4.18 -3.06 5.41
CA LEU A 76 -5.22 -4.06 5.11
C LEU A 76 -6.03 -3.75 3.84
N GLY A 77 -6.51 -2.51 3.70
CA GLY A 77 -7.32 -2.05 2.57
C GLY A 77 -8.46 -3.02 2.24
N TYR A 78 -8.51 -3.49 0.98
CA TYR A 78 -9.48 -4.48 0.53
C TYR A 78 -9.19 -5.91 1.00
N GLY A 79 -8.02 -6.16 1.61
CA GLY A 79 -7.60 -7.47 2.10
C GLY A 79 -7.06 -8.42 1.03
N GLY A 80 -6.75 -7.91 -0.16
CA GLY A 80 -6.24 -8.73 -1.25
C GLY A 80 -4.88 -9.36 -0.97
N HIS A 81 -3.94 -8.57 -0.48
CA HIS A 81 -2.62 -9.06 -0.04
C HIS A 81 -2.73 -9.88 1.23
N THR A 82 -3.50 -9.41 2.23
CA THR A 82 -3.80 -10.14 3.47
C THR A 82 -4.25 -11.56 3.18
N ARG A 83 -5.24 -11.73 2.29
CA ARG A 83 -5.75 -13.05 1.89
C ARG A 83 -4.65 -13.93 1.31
N LYS A 84 -3.80 -13.37 0.43
CA LYS A 84 -2.72 -14.13 -0.20
C LYS A 84 -1.62 -14.54 0.79
N MET A 85 -1.34 -13.70 1.77
CA MET A 85 -0.43 -14.03 2.86
C MET A 85 -1.03 -15.12 3.78
N LEU A 86 -2.33 -15.04 4.08
CA LEU A 86 -3.04 -16.06 4.85
C LEU A 86 -3.07 -17.43 4.12
N GLU A 87 -3.30 -17.45 2.80
CA GLU A 87 -3.21 -18.67 1.99
C GLU A 87 -1.84 -19.35 2.20
N LYS A 88 -0.73 -18.59 2.21
CA LYS A 88 0.62 -19.11 2.45
C LYS A 88 0.85 -19.55 3.90
N LEU A 89 0.31 -18.79 4.84
CA LEU A 89 0.48 -19.07 6.26
C LEU A 89 -0.25 -20.37 6.69
N THR A 90 -1.33 -20.73 5.99
CA THR A 90 -2.16 -21.90 6.26
C THR A 90 -1.83 -23.11 5.37
N GLU A 91 -0.89 -22.99 4.43
CA GLU A 91 -0.46 -24.13 3.59
C GLU A 91 0.06 -25.28 4.47
N VAL A 92 -0.66 -26.40 4.51
CA VAL A 92 -0.22 -27.61 5.23
C VAL A 92 0.95 -28.21 4.48
N SER A 93 2.12 -28.26 5.11
CA SER A 93 3.31 -28.92 4.55
C SER A 93 3.02 -30.41 4.34
N GLY A 94 2.53 -30.80 3.15
CA GLY A 94 2.24 -32.22 2.86
C GLY A 94 1.31 -32.48 1.68
N THR A 95 0.78 -31.47 0.99
CA THR A 95 -0.07 -31.70 -0.20
C THR A 95 0.49 -31.03 -1.46
N SER A 96 1.77 -31.33 -1.77
CA SER A 96 2.32 -31.01 -3.09
C SER A 96 2.13 -32.18 -4.06
N GLU A 97 0.93 -32.71 -4.19
CA GLU A 97 0.56 -33.64 -5.29
C GLU A 97 -0.95 -33.87 -5.24
N LEU A 98 -1.70 -33.00 -5.90
CA LEU A 98 -3.01 -33.31 -6.53
C LEU A 98 -3.64 -32.05 -7.14
N THR A 99 -2.90 -31.33 -8.00
CA THR A 99 -3.53 -30.55 -9.06
C THR A 99 -3.17 -31.22 -10.36
N GLY A 100 -4.14 -31.96 -10.92
CA GLY A 100 -3.98 -32.62 -12.20
C GLY A 100 -3.56 -31.63 -13.29
N GLU A 101 -2.36 -31.84 -13.80
CA GLU A 101 -1.90 -31.21 -15.02
C GLU A 101 -2.79 -31.66 -16.18
N VAL A 102 -3.55 -30.75 -16.70
CA VAL A 102 -4.09 -30.89 -18.06
C VAL A 102 -2.93 -30.66 -19.00
N HIS A 103 -2.31 -31.76 -19.46
CA HIS A 103 -1.34 -31.71 -20.53
C HIS A 103 -2.00 -31.24 -21.83
N ILE A 104 -1.76 -29.99 -22.20
CA ILE A 104 -1.87 -29.55 -23.58
C ILE A 104 -0.48 -29.74 -24.21
N LYS A 105 -0.38 -30.72 -25.09
CA LYS A 105 0.78 -30.91 -25.95
C LYS A 105 0.81 -29.79 -26.98
N ASP A 106 1.81 -28.93 -26.91
CA ASP A 106 2.23 -28.11 -28.05
C ASP A 106 3.72 -28.33 -28.30
N ASP A 107 3.98 -29.07 -29.38
CA ASP A 107 5.27 -29.19 -30.03
C ASP A 107 5.66 -27.85 -30.65
N VAL A 108 6.59 -27.11 -30.05
CA VAL A 108 7.37 -26.10 -30.79
C VAL A 108 8.84 -26.16 -30.36
N GLN A 109 9.67 -26.52 -31.36
CA GLN A 109 11.12 -26.53 -31.31
C GLN A 109 11.71 -25.18 -30.87
N THR A 110 12.50 -25.20 -29.82
CA THR A 110 13.34 -24.08 -29.39
C THR A 110 14.60 -24.00 -30.29
N LYS A 111 14.72 -22.91 -31.07
CA LYS A 111 16.02 -22.42 -31.52
C LYS A 111 16.50 -21.33 -30.60
N GLY A 112 17.69 -21.53 -30.06
CA GLY A 112 18.35 -20.56 -29.20
C GLY A 112 18.81 -19.34 -29.99
N ASP A 113 18.54 -18.17 -29.42
CA ASP A 113 19.19 -16.93 -29.80
C ASP A 113 19.61 -16.16 -28.56
N SER A 114 20.91 -15.90 -28.52
CA SER A 114 21.63 -15.14 -27.52
C SER A 114 21.23 -13.66 -27.52
N TRP A 115 20.79 -13.15 -26.40
CA TRP A 115 20.52 -11.72 -26.22
C TRP A 115 21.81 -10.92 -26.03
N LYS A 116 22.09 -10.04 -26.98
CA LYS A 116 23.07 -8.93 -26.84
C LYS A 116 22.32 -7.67 -26.41
N ASN A 117 22.83 -7.04 -25.36
CA ASN A 117 22.40 -5.71 -24.90
C ASN A 117 22.74 -4.63 -25.94
N PRO A 118 21.84 -3.70 -26.22
CA PRO A 118 22.20 -2.43 -26.86
C PRO A 118 22.63 -1.40 -25.82
N GLU A 119 23.75 -0.75 -26.08
CA GLU A 119 24.34 0.33 -25.33
C GLU A 119 23.42 1.55 -25.28
N GLU A 120 23.17 2.06 -24.09
CA GLU A 120 22.55 3.37 -23.85
C GLU A 120 23.62 4.43 -23.67
N ASN A 121 23.59 5.43 -24.55
CA ASN A 121 24.22 6.71 -24.33
C ASN A 121 23.37 7.59 -23.42
N SER A 122 23.82 7.87 -22.23
CA SER A 122 23.29 8.95 -21.40
C SER A 122 24.44 9.89 -21.01
N GLU A 123 24.39 11.10 -21.54
CA GLU A 123 25.24 12.21 -21.13
C GLU A 123 24.77 12.71 -19.74
N ASP A 124 25.64 12.52 -18.78
CA ASP A 124 25.48 12.98 -17.40
C ASP A 124 26.16 14.34 -17.26
N ASN A 125 25.39 15.36 -16.89
CA ASN A 125 25.91 16.66 -16.49
C ASN A 125 25.80 16.83 -14.97
N SER A 126 26.77 16.30 -14.26
CA SER A 126 27.00 16.62 -12.85
C SER A 126 27.91 17.84 -12.74
N ARG A 127 27.48 18.86 -12.07
CA ARG A 127 28.34 19.92 -11.55
C ARG A 127 28.43 19.81 -10.04
N ASP A 128 29.64 19.47 -9.63
CA ASP A 128 30.17 19.56 -8.27
C ASP A 128 30.11 21.00 -7.73
N ASN A 129 29.90 21.12 -6.42
CA ASN A 129 30.64 22.07 -5.62
C ASN A 129 30.70 21.63 -4.14
N PRO A 130 31.86 21.92 -3.52
CA PRO A 130 32.31 21.26 -2.31
C PRO A 130 32.27 22.13 -1.05
N ALA A 131 32.40 21.42 0.06
CA ALA A 131 32.99 21.83 1.35
C ALA A 131 32.30 22.94 2.17
N ASP A 132 31.98 22.60 3.40
CA ASP A 132 32.64 23.14 4.57
C ASP A 132 32.25 22.38 5.83
N ASN A 133 33.28 21.86 6.50
CA ASN A 133 33.29 21.44 7.90
C ASN A 133 33.88 22.64 8.70
N PRO A 134 33.54 22.93 9.95
CA PRO A 134 34.30 22.34 11.03
C PRO A 134 33.56 22.11 12.39
N GLU A 135 34.04 21.07 13.07
CA GLU A 135 34.42 20.99 14.49
C GLU A 135 33.60 21.75 15.56
N ASP A 136 33.09 21.01 16.54
CA ASP A 136 33.57 21.11 17.92
C ASP A 136 32.85 20.12 18.87
N ASN A 137 33.67 19.31 19.52
CA ASN A 137 33.42 18.57 20.77
C ASN A 137 33.96 19.47 21.91
N PRO A 138 33.69 19.40 23.21
CA PRO A 138 33.71 18.20 24.03
C PRO A 138 32.86 18.18 25.34
N ARG A 139 32.76 16.97 25.91
CA ARG A 139 32.79 16.62 27.36
C ARG A 139 31.65 17.09 28.26
N ASP A 140 31.02 16.14 28.97
CA ASP A 140 31.37 15.72 30.33
C ASP A 140 30.38 14.63 30.82
N ASN A 141 30.96 13.56 31.34
CA ASN A 141 30.41 12.61 32.31
C ASN A 141 30.81 13.13 33.71
N PRO A 142 30.27 12.80 34.88
CA PRO A 142 30.16 11.46 35.38
C PRO A 142 29.10 11.17 36.53
N GLU A 143 29.04 9.87 36.92
CA GLU A 143 28.79 9.33 38.27
C GLU A 143 27.34 9.32 38.77
N ASP A 144 26.87 8.37 39.43
CA ASP A 144 27.19 7.09 40.11
C ASP A 144 26.06 6.78 41.10
N ASN A 145 25.98 5.55 41.55
CA ASN A 145 25.29 5.04 42.77
C ASN A 145 23.99 4.23 42.55
N SER A 146 24.15 2.96 42.52
CA SER A 146 24.28 1.91 43.54
C SER A 146 23.01 1.44 44.25
N ARG A 147 22.83 0.12 44.16
CA ARG A 147 22.37 -0.82 45.21
C ARG A 147 20.91 -0.82 45.67
N ASN A 148 20.20 -1.91 45.42
CA ASN A 148 19.91 -2.91 46.49
C ASN A 148 19.05 -4.06 45.97
N ASN A 149 19.57 -5.26 46.13
CA ASN A 149 18.84 -6.53 46.24
C ASN A 149 18.58 -6.81 47.72
N PRO A 150 17.54 -7.51 48.15
CA PRO A 150 17.72 -8.87 48.64
C PRO A 150 16.57 -9.85 48.37
N LYS A 151 16.94 -11.06 47.95
CA LYS A 151 16.88 -12.37 48.65
C LYS A 151 15.53 -12.97 49.02
N GLU A 152 15.29 -14.14 48.41
CA GLU A 152 14.96 -15.44 49.03
C GLU A 152 13.66 -15.63 49.81
N ASN A 153 12.83 -16.58 49.37
CA ASN A 153 12.65 -17.82 50.12
C ASN A 153 11.94 -18.91 49.33
N SER A 154 12.58 -20.06 49.35
CA SER A 154 12.11 -21.39 49.01
C SER A 154 11.08 -21.90 50.02
N GLU A 155 10.15 -22.74 49.61
CA GLU A 155 9.81 -23.97 50.37
C GLU A 155 8.97 -24.95 49.53
N ASP A 156 9.46 -26.09 49.59
CA ASP A 156 9.20 -27.45 49.18
C ASP A 156 7.89 -28.02 49.73
N ASN A 157 7.18 -28.81 48.98
CA ASN A 157 6.45 -29.97 49.55
C ASN A 157 6.01 -30.97 48.46
N SER A 158 6.77 -32.02 48.41
CA SER A 158 6.44 -33.34 47.83
C SER A 158 5.36 -34.04 48.65
N LYS A 159 4.46 -34.77 47.99
CA LYS A 159 4.04 -36.14 48.42
C LYS A 159 3.29 -36.90 47.34
N ASP A 160 3.82 -38.08 47.13
CA ASP A 160 3.39 -39.25 46.40
C ASP A 160 1.92 -39.63 46.48
N ASN A 161 1.39 -40.18 45.41
CA ASN A 161 0.61 -41.41 45.44
C ASN A 161 0.63 -42.14 44.09
N LEU A 162 1.23 -43.31 44.13
CA LEU A 162 1.14 -44.37 43.15
C LEU A 162 -0.23 -45.07 43.20
N ALA A 163 -0.84 -45.30 42.06
CA ALA A 163 -1.71 -46.48 41.86
C ALA A 163 -1.82 -46.78 40.34
N ASP A 164 -1.33 -47.89 40.04
CA ASP A 164 -1.31 -48.75 38.86
C ASP A 164 -2.72 -48.90 38.20
N ASN A 165 -2.78 -48.85 36.84
CA ASN A 165 -3.44 -49.90 36.04
C ASN A 165 -3.26 -49.73 34.52
N SER A 166 -2.56 -50.67 34.01
CA SER A 166 -2.67 -51.44 32.75
C SER A 166 -3.39 -50.84 31.52
N GLU A 167 -2.57 -50.78 30.46
CA GLU A 167 -2.84 -51.30 29.10
C GLU A 167 -4.12 -50.81 28.38
N ASN A 168 -3.93 -49.76 27.55
CA ASN A 168 -4.44 -49.78 26.19
C ASN A 168 -3.49 -49.02 25.30
N ASN A 169 -2.71 -49.78 24.52
CA ASN A 169 -1.77 -49.29 23.53
C ASN A 169 -2.59 -48.85 22.29
N SER A 170 -2.97 -47.61 22.27
CA SER A 170 -3.24 -46.86 21.05
C SER A 170 -2.19 -45.77 20.99
N GLU A 171 -1.19 -45.97 20.13
CA GLU A 171 -0.26 -44.95 19.70
C GLU A 171 -1.06 -43.81 19.06
N GLU A 172 -1.66 -42.94 19.88
CA GLU A 172 -1.93 -41.58 19.49
C GLU A 172 -0.56 -40.91 19.31
N VAL A 173 -0.10 -40.95 18.06
CA VAL A 173 0.94 -40.05 17.62
C VAL A 173 0.46 -38.65 17.97
N PHE A 174 0.91 -38.12 19.12
CA PHE A 174 0.84 -36.68 19.40
C PHE A 174 1.67 -36.01 18.30
N ARG A 175 1.01 -35.71 17.17
CA ARG A 175 1.49 -34.67 16.29
C ARG A 175 1.40 -33.41 17.14
N GLU A 176 2.54 -32.95 17.66
CA GLU A 176 2.66 -31.60 18.16
C GLU A 176 2.05 -30.72 17.06
N LYS A 177 0.90 -30.08 17.37
CA LYS A 177 0.28 -29.14 16.47
C LYS A 177 1.31 -28.04 16.30
N ALA A 178 1.89 -27.93 15.09
CA ALA A 178 2.83 -26.87 14.80
C ALA A 178 2.19 -25.55 15.28
N PRO A 179 2.95 -24.62 15.87
CA PRO A 179 2.39 -23.37 16.33
C PRO A 179 1.62 -22.74 15.16
N GLU A 180 0.35 -22.43 15.38
CA GLU A 180 -0.49 -21.81 14.38
C GLU A 180 0.11 -20.43 14.09
N GLY A 181 0.48 -20.17 12.83
CA GLY A 181 0.95 -18.86 12.40
C GLY A 181 -0.16 -17.83 12.61
N HIS A 182 0.19 -16.55 12.71
CA HIS A 182 -0.81 -15.49 12.90
C HIS A 182 -0.48 -14.25 12.06
N LEU A 183 -1.49 -13.68 11.43
CA LEU A 183 -1.37 -12.44 10.68
C LEU A 183 -2.12 -11.31 11.39
N TYR A 184 -1.43 -10.23 11.64
CA TYR A 184 -2.01 -8.98 12.11
C TYR A 184 -2.18 -8.05 10.91
N ALA A 185 -3.29 -7.31 10.85
CA ALA A 185 -3.59 -6.41 9.75
C ALA A 185 -4.09 -5.06 10.28
N LEU A 186 -3.48 -3.97 9.79
CA LEU A 186 -3.79 -2.61 10.22
C LEU A 186 -4.51 -1.85 9.11
N ASP A 187 -5.45 -1.01 9.49
CA ASP A 187 -5.99 0.05 8.64
C ASP A 187 -6.48 1.21 9.52
N VAL A 188 -6.49 2.41 8.97
CA VAL A 188 -7.09 3.58 9.64
C VAL A 188 -8.55 3.79 9.25
N ASP A 189 -8.97 3.25 8.10
CA ASP A 189 -10.31 3.47 7.54
C ASP A 189 -11.35 2.57 8.22
N PRO A 190 -12.20 3.13 9.11
CA PRO A 190 -13.20 2.35 9.84
C PRO A 190 -14.24 1.71 8.92
N ILE A 191 -14.46 2.27 7.73
CA ILE A 191 -15.42 1.77 6.75
C ILE A 191 -14.87 0.53 6.05
N GLU A 192 -13.60 0.58 5.62
CA GLU A 192 -12.97 -0.52 4.90
C GLU A 192 -12.65 -1.70 5.83
N ILE A 193 -12.26 -1.44 7.09
CA ILE A 193 -12.02 -2.49 8.09
C ILE A 193 -13.22 -3.43 8.25
N VAL A 194 -14.41 -2.88 8.46
CA VAL A 194 -15.63 -3.68 8.66
C VAL A 194 -15.91 -4.54 7.43
N LYS A 195 -15.91 -3.93 6.25
CA LYS A 195 -16.19 -4.65 4.99
C LYS A 195 -15.14 -5.73 4.68
N THR A 196 -13.88 -5.42 4.97
CA THR A 196 -12.77 -6.36 4.72
C THR A 196 -12.77 -7.49 5.72
N GLY A 197 -13.01 -7.21 7.00
CA GLY A 197 -13.17 -8.23 8.03
C GLY A 197 -14.26 -9.23 7.69
N GLU A 198 -15.45 -8.76 7.29
CA GLU A 198 -16.54 -9.64 6.84
C GLU A 198 -16.16 -10.50 5.62
N ARG A 199 -15.42 -9.93 4.64
CA ARG A 199 -14.95 -10.69 3.46
C ARG A 199 -13.97 -11.79 3.83
N LEU A 200 -13.00 -11.49 4.69
CA LEU A 200 -11.99 -12.45 5.12
C LEU A 200 -12.59 -13.54 6.00
N GLN A 201 -13.53 -13.19 6.89
CA GLN A 201 -14.26 -14.14 7.71
C GLN A 201 -15.10 -15.10 6.84
N LYS A 202 -15.83 -14.58 5.84
CA LYS A 202 -16.57 -15.41 4.85
C LYS A 202 -15.65 -16.30 4.01
N ALA A 203 -14.39 -15.91 3.83
CA ALA A 203 -13.36 -16.72 3.17
C ALA A 203 -12.72 -17.78 4.08
N GLY A 204 -13.15 -17.88 5.35
CA GLY A 204 -12.72 -18.89 6.30
C GLY A 204 -11.53 -18.46 7.18
N TYR A 205 -11.19 -17.17 7.23
CA TYR A 205 -10.13 -16.66 8.09
C TYR A 205 -10.74 -15.97 9.31
N GLY A 206 -10.74 -16.65 10.44
CA GLY A 206 -11.25 -16.17 11.71
C GLY A 206 -10.16 -15.62 12.63
N GLU A 207 -10.55 -15.30 13.87
CA GLU A 207 -9.67 -14.69 14.88
C GLU A 207 -8.51 -15.60 15.31
N GLU A 208 -8.61 -16.90 15.02
CA GLU A 208 -7.54 -17.88 15.32
C GLU A 208 -6.29 -17.66 14.48
N ILE A 209 -6.39 -17.01 13.31
CA ILE A 209 -5.26 -16.78 12.40
C ILE A 209 -5.10 -15.33 11.95
N LEU A 210 -6.12 -14.49 12.12
CA LEU A 210 -6.13 -13.10 11.68
C LEU A 210 -6.68 -12.19 12.76
N THR A 211 -5.88 -11.19 13.14
CA THR A 211 -6.33 -10.06 13.97
C THR A 211 -6.31 -8.77 13.17
N ILE A 212 -7.47 -8.12 13.05
CA ILE A 212 -7.59 -6.82 12.37
C ILE A 212 -7.67 -5.72 13.43
N LEU A 213 -6.78 -4.72 13.30
CA LEU A 213 -6.67 -3.61 14.24
C LEU A 213 -6.97 -2.29 13.51
N GLN A 214 -7.91 -1.50 14.03
CA GLN A 214 -8.12 -0.12 13.58
C GLN A 214 -7.00 0.77 14.13
N GLN A 215 -5.88 0.78 13.45
CA GLN A 215 -4.67 1.47 13.88
C GLN A 215 -3.97 2.12 12.68
N ASN A 216 -3.38 3.29 12.93
CA ASN A 216 -2.44 3.87 11.98
C ASN A 216 -1.12 3.10 12.06
N PHE A 217 -0.54 2.74 10.93
CA PHE A 217 0.75 2.04 10.89
C PHE A 217 1.92 2.87 11.47
N ALA A 218 1.75 4.18 11.67
CA ALA A 218 2.68 5.00 12.47
C ALA A 218 2.87 4.45 13.89
N ASN A 219 1.87 3.72 14.42
CA ASN A 219 1.91 3.11 15.74
C ASN A 219 2.61 1.74 15.76
N LEU A 220 3.40 1.41 14.73
CA LEU A 220 4.07 0.11 14.60
C LEU A 220 4.86 -0.27 15.86
N GLU A 221 5.51 0.68 16.54
CA GLU A 221 6.24 0.43 17.78
C GLU A 221 5.34 -0.18 18.86
N ALA A 222 4.17 0.40 19.08
CA ALA A 222 3.22 -0.12 20.06
C ALA A 222 2.65 -1.49 19.65
N VAL A 223 2.31 -1.65 18.36
CA VAL A 223 1.81 -2.91 17.80
C VAL A 223 2.87 -4.01 17.91
N ALA A 224 4.14 -3.72 17.62
CA ALA A 224 5.23 -4.68 17.72
C ALA A 224 5.54 -5.05 19.18
N LYS A 225 5.39 -4.12 20.12
CA LYS A 225 5.56 -4.39 21.55
C LYS A 225 4.50 -5.35 22.08
N GLU A 226 3.28 -5.28 21.57
CA GLU A 226 2.15 -6.10 22.02
C GLU A 226 2.11 -7.45 21.28
N TYR A 227 2.32 -7.45 19.98
CA TYR A 227 2.11 -8.63 19.11
C TYR A 227 3.39 -9.15 18.43
N GLY A 228 4.43 -8.32 18.33
CA GLY A 228 5.67 -8.67 17.61
C GLY A 228 6.65 -9.55 18.42
N PRO A 229 7.91 -9.68 17.96
CA PRO A 229 8.35 -9.25 16.65
C PRO A 229 7.74 -10.06 15.50
N PHE A 230 7.80 -9.53 14.27
CA PHE A 230 7.19 -10.12 13.08
C PHE A 230 8.23 -10.77 12.17
N ASP A 231 7.96 -12.00 11.69
CA ASP A 231 8.81 -12.72 10.73
C ASP A 231 8.72 -12.11 9.32
N PHE A 232 7.56 -11.57 8.97
CA PHE A 232 7.34 -10.88 7.71
C PHE A 232 6.38 -9.70 7.86
N MET A 233 6.61 -8.67 7.05
CA MET A 233 5.77 -7.47 7.03
C MET A 233 5.54 -7.00 5.60
N LEU A 234 4.34 -6.49 5.35
CA LEU A 234 3.97 -5.82 4.10
C LEU A 234 3.40 -4.44 4.41
N ALA A 235 3.76 -3.45 3.59
CA ALA A 235 3.06 -2.16 3.51
C ALA A 235 2.78 -1.82 2.04
N ASP A 236 1.50 -1.74 1.65
CA ASP A 236 1.02 -1.29 0.35
C ASP A 236 0.50 0.14 0.47
N LEU A 237 1.40 1.12 0.28
CA LEU A 237 1.14 2.52 0.60
C LEU A 237 0.10 3.17 -0.31
N GLY A 238 -0.48 4.25 0.16
CA GLY A 238 -1.43 5.08 -0.59
C GLY A 238 -2.89 4.71 -0.34
N VAL A 239 -3.73 4.86 -1.36
CA VAL A 239 -5.19 4.70 -1.26
C VAL A 239 -5.69 3.58 -2.16
N SER A 240 -6.69 2.84 -1.69
CA SER A 240 -7.30 1.77 -2.46
C SER A 240 -8.06 2.31 -3.69
N SER A 241 -8.21 1.44 -4.68
CA SER A 241 -9.02 1.76 -5.86
C SER A 241 -10.45 2.13 -5.50
N MET A 242 -11.00 1.53 -4.47
CA MET A 242 -12.37 1.76 -4.02
C MET A 242 -12.53 3.13 -3.37
N GLN A 243 -11.58 3.53 -2.54
CA GLN A 243 -11.54 4.88 -1.97
C GLN A 243 -11.45 5.95 -3.07
N ILE A 244 -10.59 5.75 -4.10
CA ILE A 244 -10.46 6.71 -5.22
C ILE A 244 -11.76 6.82 -6.03
N ASP A 245 -12.48 5.72 -6.21
CA ASP A 245 -13.65 5.66 -7.07
C ASP A 245 -14.97 5.99 -6.35
N ASP A 246 -14.94 6.10 -5.01
CA ASP A 246 -16.09 6.60 -4.23
C ASP A 246 -16.12 8.14 -4.22
N PRO A 247 -17.10 8.77 -4.90
CA PRO A 247 -17.18 10.22 -4.96
C PRO A 247 -17.34 10.89 -3.59
N LYS A 248 -17.91 10.18 -2.60
CA LYS A 248 -18.15 10.70 -1.25
C LYS A 248 -16.86 10.92 -0.46
N ARG A 249 -15.77 10.25 -0.86
CA ARG A 249 -14.47 10.37 -0.22
C ARG A 249 -13.60 11.50 -0.79
N GLY A 250 -13.93 12.00 -1.98
CA GLY A 250 -13.25 13.14 -2.59
C GLY A 250 -11.88 12.89 -3.20
N PHE A 251 -11.39 11.65 -3.25
CA PHE A 251 -10.04 11.31 -3.76
C PHE A 251 -9.87 11.52 -5.27
N SER A 252 -10.96 11.72 -6.02
CA SER A 252 -10.91 11.84 -7.48
C SER A 252 -11.47 13.15 -7.99
N TYR A 253 -10.69 13.89 -8.78
CA TYR A 253 -11.16 15.09 -9.49
C TYR A 253 -12.09 14.78 -10.67
N LYS A 254 -12.36 13.51 -11.00
CA LYS A 254 -13.17 13.09 -12.16
C LYS A 254 -14.66 13.08 -11.88
N ALA A 255 -15.04 12.91 -10.65
CA ALA A 255 -16.43 12.93 -10.19
C ALA A 255 -16.61 14.06 -9.18
N ASP A 256 -17.80 14.66 -9.15
CA ASP A 256 -18.14 15.66 -8.14
C ASP A 256 -18.42 14.96 -6.80
N GLY A 257 -17.93 15.57 -5.72
CA GLY A 257 -18.09 15.08 -4.37
C GLY A 257 -17.48 16.06 -3.36
N PRO A 258 -17.67 15.85 -2.05
CA PRO A 258 -17.02 16.67 -1.03
C PRO A 258 -15.50 16.59 -1.17
N LEU A 259 -14.82 17.71 -0.99
CA LEU A 259 -13.35 17.75 -0.98
C LEU A 259 -12.87 17.36 0.42
N ASP A 260 -12.89 16.05 0.73
CA ASP A 260 -12.53 15.51 2.04
C ASP A 260 -11.08 15.02 2.08
N LEU A 261 -10.73 13.98 1.35
CA LEU A 261 -9.41 13.35 1.22
C LEU A 261 -8.87 12.66 2.49
N ARG A 262 -9.61 12.61 3.59
CA ARG A 262 -9.17 11.89 4.80
C ARG A 262 -9.28 10.38 4.60
N LEU A 263 -8.27 9.66 5.04
CA LEU A 263 -8.30 8.18 5.12
C LEU A 263 -9.25 7.73 6.23
N ASP A 264 -9.21 8.40 7.38
CA ASP A 264 -10.20 8.25 8.44
C ASP A 264 -11.14 9.47 8.47
N PRO A 265 -12.40 9.34 8.00
CA PRO A 265 -13.33 10.46 7.96
C PRO A 265 -13.83 10.91 9.33
N GLN A 266 -13.54 10.15 10.40
CA GLN A 266 -13.96 10.48 11.77
C GLN A 266 -12.96 11.41 12.48
N HIS A 267 -11.70 11.45 12.00
CA HIS A 267 -10.64 12.23 12.61
C HIS A 267 -10.00 13.23 11.65
N GLY A 268 -9.39 14.27 12.21
CA GLY A 268 -8.73 15.32 11.43
C GLY A 268 -9.71 16.26 10.72
N ILE A 269 -9.18 17.14 9.88
CA ILE A 269 -9.94 18.13 9.12
C ILE A 269 -9.96 17.77 7.63
N PRO A 270 -11.11 17.96 6.93
CA PRO A 270 -11.18 17.70 5.50
C PRO A 270 -10.32 18.68 4.69
N ALA A 271 -9.91 18.29 3.50
CA ALA A 271 -9.09 19.11 2.62
C ALA A 271 -9.72 20.47 2.28
N SER A 272 -11.05 20.54 2.20
CA SER A 272 -11.79 21.79 2.01
C SER A 272 -11.58 22.80 3.15
N GLN A 273 -11.49 22.33 4.39
CA GLN A 273 -11.18 23.17 5.54
C GLN A 273 -9.67 23.48 5.57
N ARG A 274 -8.82 22.49 5.33
CA ARG A 274 -7.36 22.67 5.30
C ARG A 274 -6.94 23.76 4.31
N LEU A 275 -7.53 23.81 3.12
CA LEU A 275 -7.29 24.86 2.13
C LEU A 275 -7.66 26.28 2.60
N ARG A 276 -8.59 26.43 3.55
CA ARG A 276 -8.96 27.73 4.12
C ARG A 276 -7.99 28.20 5.19
N GLU A 277 -7.33 27.26 5.87
CA GLU A 277 -6.37 27.55 6.94
C GLU A 277 -5.00 27.92 6.39
N LEU A 278 -4.60 27.37 5.23
CA LEU A 278 -3.33 27.64 4.60
C LEU A 278 -3.26 29.05 4.01
N ASN A 279 -2.21 29.77 4.34
CA ASN A 279 -1.84 30.99 3.61
C ASN A 279 -1.24 30.65 2.23
N ARG A 280 -0.96 31.67 1.40
CA ARG A 280 -0.46 31.46 0.03
C ARG A 280 0.90 30.76 0.01
N GLU A 281 1.82 31.14 0.88
CA GLU A 281 3.18 30.61 0.95
C GLU A 281 3.18 29.15 1.44
N GLU A 282 2.38 28.84 2.45
CA GLU A 282 2.18 27.48 2.94
C GLU A 282 1.57 26.57 1.87
N LEU A 283 0.57 27.09 1.12
CA LEU A 283 -0.04 26.33 0.03
C LEU A 283 0.93 26.07 -1.11
N ILE A 284 1.82 27.03 -1.46
CA ILE A 284 2.90 26.80 -2.43
C ILE A 284 3.84 25.72 -1.92
N GLY A 285 4.31 25.85 -0.67
CA GLY A 285 5.20 24.87 -0.04
C GLY A 285 4.63 23.47 -0.09
N MET A 286 3.38 23.29 0.36
CA MET A 286 2.67 22.01 0.35
C MET A 286 2.58 21.40 -1.05
N LEU A 287 2.24 22.19 -2.07
CA LEU A 287 2.13 21.73 -3.46
C LEU A 287 3.47 21.31 -4.06
N VAL A 288 4.54 22.04 -3.74
CA VAL A 288 5.89 21.72 -4.20
C VAL A 288 6.45 20.50 -3.47
N GLU A 289 6.42 20.50 -2.14
CA GLU A 289 7.04 19.45 -1.31
C GLU A 289 6.36 18.10 -1.48
N ASN A 290 5.01 18.07 -1.56
CA ASN A 290 4.26 16.83 -1.60
C ASN A 290 4.10 16.24 -3.02
N SER A 291 4.26 17.06 -4.08
CA SER A 291 3.97 16.55 -5.44
C SER A 291 4.80 17.14 -6.57
N ASP A 292 5.84 17.93 -6.28
CA ASP A 292 6.65 18.61 -7.29
C ASP A 292 5.79 19.38 -8.32
N GLU A 293 4.72 20.10 -7.86
CA GLU A 293 3.80 20.80 -8.76
C GLU A 293 4.43 22.06 -9.36
N PRO A 294 4.69 22.11 -10.69
CA PRO A 294 5.39 23.23 -11.31
C PRO A 294 4.56 24.52 -11.37
N TYR A 295 3.24 24.45 -11.21
CA TYR A 295 2.34 25.60 -11.24
C TYR A 295 1.82 25.97 -9.84
N ALA A 296 2.54 25.61 -8.80
CA ALA A 296 2.13 25.80 -7.40
C ALA A 296 1.75 27.26 -7.09
N GLU A 297 2.55 28.24 -7.59
CA GLU A 297 2.28 29.66 -7.37
C GLU A 297 0.99 30.15 -8.01
N GLN A 298 0.71 29.73 -9.27
CA GLN A 298 -0.49 30.09 -10.00
C GLN A 298 -1.73 29.51 -9.34
N ILE A 299 -1.63 28.25 -8.92
CA ILE A 299 -2.73 27.52 -8.27
C ILE A 299 -3.02 28.13 -6.90
N ALA A 300 -2.00 28.35 -6.06
CA ALA A 300 -2.15 28.97 -4.74
C ALA A 300 -2.76 30.37 -4.86
N SER A 301 -2.27 31.17 -5.81
CA SER A 301 -2.81 32.51 -6.06
C SER A 301 -4.28 32.47 -6.47
N GLN A 302 -4.68 31.51 -7.31
CA GLN A 302 -6.07 31.35 -7.75
C GLN A 302 -7.01 30.89 -6.62
N ILE A 303 -6.55 29.94 -5.79
CA ILE A 303 -7.30 29.46 -4.61
C ILE A 303 -7.51 30.63 -3.63
N CYS A 304 -6.44 31.32 -3.24
CA CYS A 304 -6.53 32.47 -2.35
C CYS A 304 -7.43 33.59 -2.93
N LYS A 305 -7.36 33.85 -4.25
CA LYS A 305 -8.22 34.81 -4.92
C LYS A 305 -9.70 34.40 -4.86
N THR A 306 -9.99 33.11 -4.96
CA THR A 306 -11.36 32.58 -4.84
C THR A 306 -11.90 32.82 -3.44
N PHE A 307 -11.16 32.50 -2.39
CA PHE A 307 -11.56 32.74 -1.01
C PHE A 307 -11.76 34.23 -0.70
N LYS A 308 -10.85 35.10 -1.16
CA LYS A 308 -10.99 36.58 -1.01
C LYS A 308 -12.24 37.14 -1.67
N LYS A 309 -12.78 36.46 -2.68
CA LYS A 309 -14.05 36.84 -3.36
C LYS A 309 -15.28 36.19 -2.73
N GLY A 310 -15.16 35.51 -1.61
CA GLY A 310 -16.26 34.80 -0.94
C GLY A 310 -16.65 33.47 -1.58
N GLY A 311 -15.82 32.93 -2.50
CA GLY A 311 -16.01 31.57 -3.05
C GLY A 311 -15.56 30.48 -2.09
N SER A 312 -15.90 29.21 -2.39
CA SER A 312 -15.51 28.04 -1.60
C SER A 312 -14.76 27.02 -2.45
N MET A 313 -14.09 26.09 -1.77
CA MET A 313 -13.45 24.91 -2.31
C MET A 313 -14.00 23.64 -1.63
N ASP A 314 -15.34 23.57 -1.53
CA ASP A 314 -15.99 22.51 -0.75
C ASP A 314 -16.13 21.21 -1.54
N THR A 315 -15.95 21.24 -2.87
CA THR A 315 -16.08 20.08 -3.75
C THR A 315 -14.86 19.85 -4.62
N THR A 316 -14.69 18.61 -5.06
CA THR A 316 -13.65 18.21 -6.01
C THR A 316 -13.74 18.98 -7.33
N THR A 317 -14.95 19.27 -7.79
CA THR A 317 -15.20 20.09 -8.99
C THR A 317 -14.74 21.53 -8.79
N ALA A 318 -15.06 22.14 -7.63
CA ALA A 318 -14.64 23.53 -7.35
C ALA A 318 -13.11 23.68 -7.38
N LEU A 319 -12.37 22.72 -6.80
CA LEU A 319 -10.91 22.70 -6.84
C LEU A 319 -10.39 22.49 -8.26
N ARG A 320 -10.93 21.52 -9.00
CA ARG A 320 -10.57 21.30 -10.42
C ARG A 320 -10.76 22.56 -11.26
N GLU A 321 -11.90 23.25 -11.14
CA GLU A 321 -12.14 24.50 -11.87
C GLU A 321 -11.19 25.63 -11.44
N ALA A 322 -10.77 25.67 -10.17
CA ALA A 322 -9.74 26.61 -9.74
C ALA A 322 -8.39 26.33 -10.40
N ILE A 323 -8.01 25.06 -10.53
CA ILE A 323 -6.80 24.64 -11.26
C ILE A 323 -6.90 25.03 -12.74
N GLU A 324 -8.04 24.76 -13.39
CA GLU A 324 -8.29 25.11 -14.79
C GLU A 324 -8.18 26.64 -15.00
N ARG A 325 -8.74 27.43 -14.08
CA ARG A 325 -8.63 28.90 -14.09
C ARG A 325 -7.19 29.39 -13.85
N ALA A 326 -6.45 28.73 -12.96
CA ALA A 326 -5.05 29.06 -12.72
C ALA A 326 -4.17 28.88 -13.97
N LEU A 327 -4.49 27.89 -14.80
CA LEU A 327 -3.75 27.55 -16.02
C LEU A 327 -4.41 28.07 -17.32
N CYS A 328 -5.30 29.07 -17.21
CA CYS A 328 -5.99 29.65 -18.37
C CYS A 328 -5.04 30.30 -19.38
N PHE A 329 -3.81 30.68 -18.97
CA PHE A 329 -2.80 31.28 -19.84
C PHE A 329 -2.16 30.27 -20.81
N LEU A 330 -2.29 28.97 -20.59
CA LEU A 330 -1.81 27.94 -21.51
C LEU A 330 -2.64 27.91 -22.80
N PRO A 331 -2.01 27.74 -23.98
CA PRO A 331 -2.72 27.67 -25.26
C PRO A 331 -3.66 26.46 -25.32
N GLU A 332 -4.84 26.67 -25.95
CA GLU A 332 -5.86 25.61 -26.10
C GLU A 332 -5.40 24.56 -27.11
N ASN A 333 -4.80 23.47 -26.63
CA ASN A 333 -4.33 22.35 -27.45
C ASN A 333 -4.43 21.02 -26.67
N LYS A 334 -3.96 19.93 -27.27
CA LYS A 334 -3.91 18.62 -26.63
C LYS A 334 -2.96 18.61 -25.42
N GLU A 335 -1.85 19.30 -25.53
CA GLU A 335 -0.85 19.40 -24.49
C GLU A 335 -1.40 20.04 -23.21
N LYS A 336 -2.20 21.13 -23.33
CA LYS A 336 -2.89 21.74 -22.19
C LYS A 336 -3.76 20.72 -21.45
N LYS A 337 -4.50 19.86 -22.17
CA LYS A 337 -5.33 18.82 -21.54
C LYS A 337 -4.52 17.83 -20.76
N ASP A 338 -3.35 17.43 -21.27
CA ASP A 338 -2.44 16.51 -20.58
C ASP A 338 -1.77 17.19 -19.38
N ILE A 339 -1.41 18.48 -19.48
CA ILE A 339 -0.90 19.28 -18.35
C ILE A 339 -1.98 19.39 -17.26
N LEU A 340 -3.19 19.82 -17.58
CA LEU A 340 -4.29 19.94 -16.62
C LEU A 340 -4.57 18.62 -15.90
N LYS A 341 -4.57 17.51 -16.64
CA LYS A 341 -4.75 16.19 -16.05
C LYS A 341 -3.65 15.85 -15.03
N LYS A 342 -2.38 16.08 -15.37
CA LYS A 342 -1.23 15.83 -14.48
C LYS A 342 -1.24 16.78 -13.29
N THR A 343 -1.55 18.05 -13.49
CA THR A 343 -1.67 19.05 -12.43
C THR A 343 -2.79 18.70 -11.45
N CYS A 344 -3.99 18.32 -11.93
CA CYS A 344 -5.05 17.84 -11.05
C CYS A 344 -4.60 16.63 -10.23
N GLN A 345 -3.91 15.68 -10.83
CA GLN A 345 -3.38 14.51 -10.11
C GLN A 345 -2.42 14.91 -9.00
N ARG A 346 -1.46 15.83 -9.28
CA ARG A 346 -0.47 16.28 -8.30
C ARG A 346 -1.09 17.13 -7.18
N VAL A 347 -2.01 18.03 -7.50
CA VAL A 347 -2.71 18.85 -6.48
C VAL A 347 -3.53 17.98 -5.54
N PHE A 348 -4.30 17.02 -6.05
CA PHE A 348 -5.05 16.09 -5.21
C PHE A 348 -4.14 15.19 -4.40
N GLN A 349 -3.02 14.72 -4.96
CA GLN A 349 -1.99 13.97 -4.23
C GLN A 349 -1.37 14.83 -3.11
N ALA A 350 -0.98 16.07 -3.40
CA ALA A 350 -0.37 16.94 -2.41
C ALA A 350 -1.28 17.22 -1.22
N LEU A 351 -2.56 17.51 -1.49
CA LEU A 351 -3.58 17.70 -0.45
C LEU A 351 -3.84 16.43 0.35
N ARG A 352 -3.87 15.26 -0.30
CA ARG A 352 -4.05 13.98 0.38
C ARG A 352 -2.91 13.71 1.35
N ILE A 353 -1.68 13.91 0.90
CA ILE A 353 -0.48 13.76 1.72
C ILE A 353 -0.54 14.69 2.93
N ASP A 354 -0.89 15.96 2.73
CA ASP A 354 -0.97 16.96 3.81
C ASP A 354 -2.07 16.63 4.82
N VAL A 355 -3.29 16.32 4.36
CA VAL A 355 -4.45 16.02 5.21
C VAL A 355 -4.25 14.78 6.07
N ASN A 356 -3.52 13.78 5.56
CA ASN A 356 -3.28 12.50 6.25
C ASN A 356 -1.89 12.41 6.87
N SER A 357 -1.05 13.46 6.77
CA SER A 357 0.34 13.47 7.24
C SER A 357 1.12 12.24 6.75
N GLU A 358 0.95 11.87 5.44
CA GLU A 358 1.42 10.58 4.94
C GLU A 358 2.92 10.39 5.06
N PHE A 359 3.71 11.46 4.93
CA PHE A 359 5.17 11.37 5.07
C PHE A 359 5.61 11.19 6.51
N GLU A 360 5.02 11.91 7.45
CA GLU A 360 5.30 11.80 8.88
C GLU A 360 4.89 10.41 9.41
N VAL A 361 3.74 9.93 8.95
CA VAL A 361 3.25 8.57 9.26
C VAL A 361 4.19 7.51 8.71
N LEU A 362 4.68 7.68 7.47
CA LEU A 362 5.64 6.76 6.87
C LEU A 362 6.99 6.80 7.58
N GLU A 363 7.47 7.98 7.96
CA GLU A 363 8.72 8.12 8.73
C GLU A 363 8.62 7.42 10.09
N ALA A 364 7.51 7.60 10.82
CA ALA A 364 7.29 6.90 12.08
C ALA A 364 7.30 5.38 11.91
N PHE A 365 6.63 4.87 10.88
CA PHE A 365 6.64 3.44 10.53
C PHE A 365 8.05 2.93 10.22
N LEU A 366 8.80 3.65 9.38
CA LEU A 366 10.16 3.28 9.00
C LEU A 366 11.10 3.26 10.21
N ASN A 367 10.96 4.22 11.14
CA ASN A 367 11.75 4.29 12.36
C ASN A 367 11.50 3.12 13.31
N ALA A 368 10.28 2.58 13.32
CA ALA A 368 9.90 1.45 14.17
C ALA A 368 10.27 0.07 13.58
N LEU A 369 10.56 -0.02 12.25
CA LEU A 369 10.86 -1.29 11.56
C LEU A 369 11.98 -2.11 12.22
N PRO A 370 13.13 -1.49 12.66
CA PRO A 370 14.22 -2.24 13.26
C PRO A 370 13.81 -3.11 14.46
N GLU A 371 12.93 -2.61 15.30
CA GLU A 371 12.51 -3.32 16.50
C GLU A 371 11.23 -4.17 16.28
N ALA A 372 10.51 -3.89 15.20
CA ALA A 372 9.29 -4.63 14.85
C ALA A 372 9.55 -5.95 14.13
N LEU A 373 10.68 -6.06 13.41
CA LEU A 373 11.05 -7.27 12.68
C LEU A 373 11.81 -8.25 13.60
N ALA A 374 11.50 -9.54 13.47
CA ALA A 374 12.30 -10.61 14.05
C ALA A 374 13.68 -10.71 13.36
N ASP A 375 14.64 -11.35 14.00
CA ASP A 375 15.94 -11.65 13.39
C ASP A 375 15.77 -12.48 12.11
N GLY A 376 16.30 -12.01 11.00
CA GLY A 376 16.07 -12.57 9.66
C GLY A 376 14.66 -12.28 9.09
N GLY A 377 13.86 -11.47 9.79
CA GLY A 377 12.54 -11.04 9.34
C GLY A 377 12.61 -10.20 8.06
N ARG A 378 11.55 -10.25 7.26
CA ARG A 378 11.47 -9.67 5.91
C ARG A 378 10.40 -8.62 5.82
N VAL A 379 10.72 -7.47 5.23
CA VAL A 379 9.73 -6.41 4.95
C VAL A 379 9.71 -6.06 3.47
N ALA A 380 8.50 -5.99 2.90
CA ALA A 380 8.25 -5.47 1.56
C ALA A 380 7.37 -4.21 1.65
N ILE A 381 7.74 -3.17 0.91
CA ILE A 381 6.99 -1.90 0.86
C ILE A 381 6.72 -1.54 -0.59
N LEU A 382 5.43 -1.38 -0.94
CA LEU A 382 4.99 -0.83 -2.20
C LEU A 382 4.80 0.67 -2.08
N THR A 383 5.33 1.43 -3.04
CA THR A 383 5.20 2.89 -3.14
C THR A 383 4.64 3.29 -4.49
N PHE A 384 3.89 4.39 -4.56
CA PHE A 384 3.19 4.82 -5.77
C PHE A 384 3.69 6.16 -6.32
N HIS A 385 4.48 6.89 -5.56
CA HIS A 385 5.09 8.14 -6.02
C HIS A 385 6.54 8.30 -5.51
N SER A 386 7.24 9.29 -6.08
CA SER A 386 8.67 9.53 -5.80
C SER A 386 8.96 9.90 -4.35
N GLY A 387 8.05 10.59 -3.69
CA GLY A 387 8.19 11.01 -2.29
C GLY A 387 8.31 9.81 -1.34
N GLU A 388 7.33 8.89 -1.39
CA GLU A 388 7.35 7.64 -0.61
C GLU A 388 8.61 6.81 -0.91
N ASP A 389 8.89 6.56 -2.21
CA ASP A 389 10.05 5.75 -2.63
C ASP A 389 11.38 6.32 -2.11
N ARG A 390 11.51 7.65 -2.06
CA ARG A 390 12.70 8.33 -1.54
C ARG A 390 12.88 8.12 -0.04
N LEU A 391 11.80 8.19 0.75
CA LEU A 391 11.83 7.94 2.20
C LEU A 391 12.22 6.49 2.49
N VAL A 392 11.54 5.53 1.87
CA VAL A 392 11.83 4.10 2.04
C VAL A 392 13.27 3.78 1.64
N LYS A 393 13.74 4.28 0.48
CA LYS A 393 15.12 4.09 0.01
C LYS A 393 16.13 4.60 1.02
N LYS A 394 15.94 5.82 1.54
CA LYS A 394 16.87 6.44 2.49
C LYS A 394 16.93 5.64 3.80
N ALA A 395 15.77 5.26 4.37
CA ALA A 395 15.72 4.48 5.59
C ALA A 395 16.40 3.11 5.43
N PHE A 396 16.09 2.36 4.36
CA PHE A 396 16.70 1.07 4.12
C PHE A 396 18.22 1.16 3.91
N GLN A 397 18.69 2.16 3.17
CA GLN A 397 20.13 2.41 2.99
C GLN A 397 20.84 2.80 4.29
N GLN A 398 20.17 3.54 5.16
CA GLN A 398 20.68 3.89 6.47
C GLN A 398 20.83 2.63 7.34
N TYR A 399 19.77 1.85 7.50
CA TYR A 399 19.79 0.62 8.30
C TYR A 399 20.74 -0.44 7.78
N TYR A 400 20.92 -0.52 6.47
CA TYR A 400 21.93 -1.39 5.87
C TYR A 400 23.35 -0.95 6.25
N ARG A 401 23.66 0.35 6.20
CA ARG A 401 24.97 0.87 6.62
C ARG A 401 25.25 0.69 8.10
N GLU A 402 24.20 0.74 8.92
CA GLU A 402 24.27 0.51 10.37
C GLU A 402 24.31 -0.99 10.74
N GLY A 403 24.22 -1.88 9.76
CA GLY A 403 24.21 -3.33 9.98
C GLY A 403 22.93 -3.86 10.64
N ILE A 404 21.87 -3.04 10.65
CA ILE A 404 20.55 -3.43 11.15
C ILE A 404 19.84 -4.32 10.12
N PHE A 405 19.95 -3.99 8.84
CA PHE A 405 19.53 -4.84 7.75
C PHE A 405 20.74 -5.52 7.12
N GLU A 406 20.68 -6.84 6.92
CA GLU A 406 21.74 -7.60 6.26
C GLU A 406 21.65 -7.52 4.74
N GLU A 407 20.45 -7.30 4.20
CA GLU A 407 20.20 -7.19 2.76
C GLU A 407 19.05 -6.22 2.49
N ILE A 408 19.18 -5.45 1.41
CA ILE A 408 18.14 -4.52 0.93
C ILE A 408 18.03 -4.58 -0.60
N ALA A 409 16.87 -4.20 -1.13
CA ALA A 409 16.69 -4.01 -2.57
C ALA A 409 17.62 -2.89 -3.08
N THR A 410 18.62 -3.24 -3.89
CA THR A 410 19.51 -2.26 -4.57
C THR A 410 18.74 -1.46 -5.59
N ASP A 411 17.91 -2.14 -6.37
CA ASP A 411 17.02 -1.57 -7.39
C ASP A 411 15.55 -1.79 -7.01
N VAL A 412 14.68 -0.96 -7.57
CA VAL A 412 13.24 -1.14 -7.40
C VAL A 412 12.74 -2.30 -8.26
N ILE A 413 11.90 -3.15 -7.67
CA ILE A 413 11.12 -4.11 -8.45
C ILE A 413 9.87 -3.41 -8.96
N ARG A 414 9.54 -3.63 -10.23
CA ARG A 414 8.35 -3.03 -10.86
C ARG A 414 7.38 -4.11 -11.31
N PRO A 415 6.09 -3.78 -11.37
CA PRO A 415 5.09 -4.68 -11.94
C PRO A 415 5.42 -5.05 -13.38
N THR A 416 5.02 -6.24 -13.77
CA THR A 416 5.21 -6.72 -15.16
C THR A 416 4.44 -5.87 -16.17
N ALA A 417 4.86 -5.87 -17.43
CA ALA A 417 4.15 -5.18 -18.49
C ALA A 417 2.72 -5.72 -18.68
N GLU A 418 2.50 -7.01 -18.41
CA GLU A 418 1.18 -7.64 -18.43
C GLU A 418 0.27 -7.10 -17.34
N GLU A 419 0.76 -7.07 -16.09
CA GLU A 419 0.04 -6.50 -14.97
C GLU A 419 -0.32 -5.02 -15.20
N CYS A 420 0.62 -4.23 -15.75
CA CYS A 420 0.37 -2.84 -16.11
C CYS A 420 -0.67 -2.65 -17.23
N ARG A 421 -0.86 -3.66 -18.10
CA ARG A 421 -1.94 -3.66 -19.11
C ARG A 421 -3.29 -3.95 -18.47
N GLN A 422 -3.35 -4.93 -17.57
CA GLN A 422 -4.56 -5.33 -16.87
C GLN A 422 -4.98 -4.30 -15.81
N ASN A 423 -4.02 -3.78 -15.04
CA ASN A 423 -4.23 -2.77 -14.01
C ASN A 423 -3.38 -1.52 -14.28
N GLY A 424 -3.98 -0.50 -14.89
CA GLY A 424 -3.27 0.75 -15.19
C GLY A 424 -2.74 1.51 -13.98
N ARG A 425 -3.21 1.21 -12.75
CA ARG A 425 -2.73 1.79 -11.49
C ARG A 425 -1.41 1.20 -11.03
N ALA A 426 -1.07 -0.02 -11.49
CA ALA A 426 0.20 -0.66 -11.21
C ALA A 426 1.41 0.06 -11.84
N ARG A 427 1.21 0.89 -12.87
CA ARG A 427 2.31 1.52 -13.63
C ARG A 427 3.28 2.37 -12.81
N SER A 428 2.79 3.01 -11.75
CA SER A 428 3.61 3.83 -10.85
C SER A 428 4.21 3.04 -9.68
N THR A 429 3.77 1.81 -9.47
CA THR A 429 4.17 0.99 -8.32
C THR A 429 5.67 0.65 -8.39
N LYS A 430 6.30 0.73 -7.23
CA LYS A 430 7.67 0.31 -6.98
C LYS A 430 7.69 -0.50 -5.69
N MET A 431 8.32 -1.65 -5.71
CA MET A 431 8.54 -2.44 -4.51
C MET A 431 10.00 -2.30 -4.06
N ARG A 432 10.17 -2.02 -2.77
CA ARG A 432 11.44 -2.15 -2.05
C ARG A 432 11.30 -3.15 -0.93
N TRP A 433 12.41 -3.81 -0.60
CA TRP A 433 12.43 -4.81 0.45
C TRP A 433 13.72 -4.75 1.26
N ALA A 434 13.66 -5.29 2.46
CA ALA A 434 14.80 -5.45 3.35
C ALA A 434 14.68 -6.73 4.19
N ILE A 435 15.83 -7.25 4.65
CA ILE A 435 15.94 -8.38 5.55
C ILE A 435 16.67 -7.90 6.81
N ARG A 436 16.06 -8.14 7.97
CA ARG A 436 16.67 -7.87 9.28
C ARG A 436 17.89 -8.74 9.49
N ALA A 437 19.00 -8.16 9.94
CA ALA A 437 20.18 -8.92 10.30
C ALA A 437 19.90 -9.90 11.46
N ARG A 438 20.46 -11.08 11.38
CA ARG A 438 20.42 -12.06 12.49
C ARG A 438 21.46 -11.65 13.53
N ARG A 439 21.02 -11.50 14.75
CA ARG A 439 21.88 -11.21 15.91
C ARG A 439 22.35 -12.48 16.60
#